data_3d06ad9b375bd1fae40f5117758cb443
#
_entry.id   3d06ad9b375bd1fae40f5117758cb443
#
_cell.length_a   1.000
_cell.length_b   1.000
_cell.length_c   1.000
_cell.angle_alpha   90.00
_cell.angle_beta   90.00
_cell.angle_gamma   90.00
#
_symmetry.space_group_name_H-M   'P 1'
#
loop_
_entity.id
_entity.type
_entity.pdbx_description
1 polymer ?
#
loop_
_entity_poly.entity_id
_entity_poly.type
_entity_poly.pdbx_seq_one_letter_code
_entity_poly.pdbx_strand_id
1 'polypeptide(L)'
;MDFSKVKMFVCICLLIVNAIIAILCINLVNEKKYIPETEAQLAEQHLSGMGINVDFDKSARKLYNLPVYTVHNTEISSIPKIYKKITETFFDVSLDDDAYVKTPDGYSVSVKNTRGILLGTASLVGKNGFECYVENTVNTKDINEISRMPYLQKLSEKKKSDDFKTASKFVDSVFQDYDTKFYPVGERDYSDGKIVCFCAELSGTKVLNLYINVYVKKGKIICCAGNITDSFPEKKYSTELIDSIDLMYLMPDYLKGKSNNSKIDDIKITEFSINYKMFELKENEQYIIPVWMVSYKDRTGNISYAIIDAVTGSNTGELE
;
A
#
# COMPACT_ATOMS: atom_id res chain seq x y z
N MET A 1 -46.78 -7.03 -51.23
CA MET A 1 -45.58 -7.04 -50.37
C MET A 1 -45.98 -6.69 -48.97
N ASP A 2 -45.71 -7.57 -47.99
CA ASP A 2 -46.22 -7.37 -46.61
C ASP A 2 -45.36 -6.33 -45.91
N PHE A 3 -45.89 -5.12 -45.77
CA PHE A 3 -45.19 -3.96 -45.25
C PHE A 3 -44.72 -4.15 -43.77
N SER A 4 -45.38 -5.05 -43.05
CA SER A 4 -45.03 -5.42 -41.68
C SER A 4 -43.70 -6.21 -41.64
N LYS A 5 -43.48 -7.15 -42.58
CA LYS A 5 -42.25 -7.94 -42.69
C LYS A 5 -41.05 -7.09 -43.08
N VAL A 6 -41.24 -6.10 -43.94
CA VAL A 6 -40.18 -5.14 -44.31
C VAL A 6 -39.78 -4.28 -43.15
N LYS A 7 -40.75 -3.74 -42.37
CA LYS A 7 -40.45 -2.97 -41.15
C LYS A 7 -39.66 -3.80 -40.10
N MET A 8 -40.10 -5.03 -39.87
CA MET A 8 -39.44 -5.94 -38.95
C MET A 8 -38.00 -6.26 -39.39
N PHE A 9 -37.77 -6.49 -40.67
CA PHE A 9 -36.46 -6.72 -41.24
C PHE A 9 -35.52 -5.50 -41.05
N VAL A 10 -36.03 -4.31 -41.35
CA VAL A 10 -35.27 -3.03 -41.13
C VAL A 10 -34.94 -2.83 -39.67
N CYS A 11 -35.85 -3.10 -38.74
CA CYS A 11 -35.60 -3.00 -37.29
C CYS A 11 -34.49 -3.99 -36.84
N ILE A 12 -34.52 -5.23 -37.35
CA ILE A 12 -33.50 -6.23 -37.04
C ILE A 12 -32.11 -5.79 -37.56
N CYS A 13 -32.07 -5.27 -38.80
CA CYS A 13 -30.82 -4.77 -39.38
C CYS A 13 -30.25 -3.60 -38.56
N LEU A 14 -31.10 -2.66 -38.12
CA LEU A 14 -30.68 -1.54 -37.27
C LEU A 14 -30.16 -1.99 -35.89
N LEU A 15 -30.81 -2.99 -35.29
CA LEU A 15 -30.34 -3.57 -34.02
C LEU A 15 -28.96 -4.21 -34.18
N ILE A 16 -28.72 -4.97 -35.27
CA ILE A 16 -27.43 -5.59 -35.54
C ILE A 16 -26.35 -4.52 -35.76
N VAL A 17 -26.63 -3.48 -36.54
CA VAL A 17 -25.67 -2.37 -36.78
C VAL A 17 -25.34 -1.66 -35.47
N ASN A 18 -26.36 -1.33 -34.66
CA ASN A 18 -26.11 -0.70 -33.34
C ASN A 18 -25.29 -1.59 -32.40
N ALA A 19 -25.54 -2.90 -32.38
CA ALA A 19 -24.74 -3.84 -31.60
C ALA A 19 -23.27 -3.88 -32.06
N ILE A 20 -23.03 -3.91 -33.38
CA ILE A 20 -21.68 -3.85 -33.95
C ILE A 20 -20.98 -2.53 -33.58
N ILE A 21 -21.66 -1.40 -33.71
CA ILE A 21 -21.11 -0.09 -33.32
C ILE A 21 -20.78 -0.06 -31.84
N ALA A 22 -21.66 -0.57 -30.98
CA ALA A 22 -21.41 -0.64 -29.54
C ALA A 22 -20.18 -1.49 -29.21
N ILE A 23 -20.02 -2.66 -29.85
CA ILE A 23 -18.84 -3.53 -29.69
C ILE A 23 -17.55 -2.80 -30.15
N LEU A 24 -17.60 -2.13 -31.31
CA LEU A 24 -16.45 -1.36 -31.81
C LEU A 24 -16.09 -0.20 -30.87
N CYS A 25 -17.07 0.53 -30.36
CA CYS A 25 -16.84 1.59 -29.38
C CYS A 25 -16.23 1.06 -28.09
N ILE A 26 -16.72 -0.08 -27.57
CA ILE A 26 -16.16 -0.72 -26.37
C ILE A 26 -14.70 -1.14 -26.61
N ASN A 27 -14.41 -1.73 -27.77
CA ASN A 27 -13.05 -2.13 -28.11
C ASN A 27 -12.11 -0.92 -28.23
N LEU A 28 -12.50 0.14 -28.91
CA LEU A 28 -11.73 1.37 -29.04
C LEU A 28 -11.47 2.04 -27.67
N VAL A 29 -12.46 2.06 -26.78
CA VAL A 29 -12.30 2.59 -25.42
C VAL A 29 -11.35 1.70 -24.60
N ASN A 30 -11.41 0.38 -24.80
CA ASN A 30 -10.51 -0.55 -24.11
C ASN A 30 -9.07 -0.47 -24.63
N GLU A 31 -8.85 -0.29 -25.95
CA GLU A 31 -7.52 -0.09 -26.52
C GLU A 31 -6.86 1.18 -26.00
N LYS A 32 -7.60 2.27 -25.84
CA LYS A 32 -7.10 3.54 -25.27
C LYS A 32 -6.66 3.45 -23.80
N LYS A 33 -6.92 2.32 -23.13
CA LYS A 33 -6.49 2.10 -21.73
C LYS A 33 -5.11 1.45 -21.62
N TYR A 34 -4.48 1.12 -22.74
CA TYR A 34 -3.21 0.41 -22.77
C TYR A 34 -2.25 1.03 -23.75
N ILE A 35 -0.97 1.01 -23.40
CA ILE A 35 0.10 1.36 -24.31
C ILE A 35 0.15 0.32 -25.45
N PRO A 36 0.39 0.73 -26.71
CA PRO A 36 0.54 -0.19 -27.82
C PRO A 36 1.66 -1.21 -27.60
N GLU A 37 1.47 -2.44 -28.03
CA GLU A 37 2.46 -3.51 -27.86
C GLU A 37 3.77 -3.23 -28.63
N THR A 38 3.67 -2.60 -29.81
CA THR A 38 4.83 -2.22 -30.61
C THR A 38 5.72 -1.21 -29.89
N GLU A 39 5.14 -0.27 -29.17
CA GLU A 39 5.84 0.73 -28.36
C GLU A 39 6.54 0.08 -27.17
N ALA A 40 5.86 -0.85 -26.49
CA ALA A 40 6.42 -1.63 -25.41
C ALA A 40 7.64 -2.45 -25.86
N GLN A 41 7.55 -3.15 -27.00
CA GLN A 41 8.65 -3.94 -27.56
C GLN A 41 9.87 -3.07 -27.91
N LEU A 42 9.66 -1.87 -28.45
CA LEU A 42 10.76 -0.93 -28.74
C LEU A 42 11.43 -0.45 -27.45
N ALA A 43 10.65 -0.16 -26.41
CA ALA A 43 11.17 0.21 -25.10
C ALA A 43 11.98 -0.93 -24.46
N GLU A 44 11.50 -2.18 -24.52
CA GLU A 44 12.23 -3.36 -24.04
C GLU A 44 13.60 -3.53 -24.72
N GLN A 45 13.65 -3.39 -26.04
CA GLN A 45 14.89 -3.49 -26.78
C GLN A 45 15.88 -2.38 -26.39
N HIS A 46 15.41 -1.14 -26.25
CA HIS A 46 16.22 -0.01 -25.85
C HIS A 46 16.80 -0.18 -24.44
N LEU A 47 15.95 -0.54 -23.48
CA LEU A 47 16.32 -0.77 -22.07
C LEU A 47 17.28 -1.95 -21.92
N SER A 48 17.08 -3.02 -22.68
CA SER A 48 17.98 -4.17 -22.71
C SER A 48 19.38 -3.76 -23.18
N GLY A 49 19.48 -2.83 -24.14
CA GLY A 49 20.76 -2.24 -24.57
C GLY A 49 21.46 -1.44 -23.47
N MET A 50 20.73 -0.98 -22.46
CA MET A 50 21.26 -0.30 -21.26
C MET A 50 21.51 -1.22 -20.06
N GLY A 51 21.35 -2.54 -20.22
CA GLY A 51 21.53 -3.52 -19.15
C GLY A 51 20.31 -3.67 -18.22
N ILE A 52 19.13 -3.17 -18.63
CA ILE A 52 17.88 -3.28 -17.90
C ILE A 52 16.94 -4.24 -18.65
N ASN A 53 16.65 -5.37 -18.06
CA ASN A 53 15.73 -6.35 -18.61
C ASN A 53 14.34 -6.15 -17.98
N VAL A 54 13.34 -5.89 -18.80
CA VAL A 54 11.94 -5.68 -18.42
C VAL A 54 11.04 -6.43 -19.38
N ASP A 55 9.86 -6.87 -18.90
CA ASP A 55 8.80 -7.47 -19.68
C ASP A 55 7.53 -6.63 -19.47
N PHE A 56 7.08 -5.97 -20.55
CA PHE A 56 5.82 -5.21 -20.54
C PHE A 56 4.66 -6.09 -20.94
N ASP A 57 4.22 -6.94 -20.02
CA ASP A 57 2.98 -7.69 -20.22
C ASP A 57 1.75 -6.77 -20.35
N LYS A 58 0.58 -7.35 -20.61
CA LYS A 58 -0.65 -6.56 -20.78
C LYS A 58 -1.01 -5.75 -19.53
N SER A 59 -0.71 -6.26 -18.33
CA SER A 59 -1.02 -5.57 -17.07
C SER A 59 -0.10 -4.36 -16.87
N ALA A 60 1.15 -4.51 -17.25
CA ALA A 60 2.17 -3.49 -17.21
C ALA A 60 1.86 -2.29 -18.11
N ARG A 61 1.27 -2.53 -19.27
CA ARG A 61 0.92 -1.51 -20.28
C ARG A 61 -0.35 -0.72 -19.96
N LYS A 62 -1.00 -0.96 -18.82
CA LYS A 62 -2.22 -0.27 -18.43
C LYS A 62 -1.95 1.19 -18.09
N LEU A 63 -2.75 2.09 -18.67
CA LEU A 63 -2.76 3.51 -18.34
C LEU A 63 -3.63 3.75 -17.11
N TYR A 64 -3.18 4.64 -16.24
CA TYR A 64 -3.86 4.96 -14.98
C TYR A 64 -4.23 6.44 -14.91
N ASN A 65 -5.39 6.70 -14.34
CA ASN A 65 -5.84 8.03 -13.92
C ASN A 65 -6.35 7.89 -12.49
N LEU A 66 -5.56 8.34 -11.53
CA LEU A 66 -5.86 8.18 -10.13
C LEU A 66 -5.96 9.53 -9.41
N PRO A 67 -6.82 9.65 -8.40
CA PRO A 67 -6.94 10.87 -7.62
C PRO A 67 -5.74 11.06 -6.68
N VAL A 68 -5.43 12.33 -6.44
CA VAL A 68 -4.60 12.76 -5.32
C VAL A 68 -5.53 13.09 -4.15
N TYR A 69 -5.15 12.69 -2.94
CA TYR A 69 -5.89 12.96 -1.72
C TYR A 69 -5.12 13.89 -0.81
N THR A 70 -5.84 14.67 0.00
CA THR A 70 -5.30 15.41 1.13
C THR A 70 -5.79 14.82 2.42
N VAL A 71 -4.94 14.81 3.42
CA VAL A 71 -5.28 14.42 4.79
C VAL A 71 -4.98 15.62 5.68
N HIS A 72 -6.01 16.20 6.27
CA HIS A 72 -5.84 17.28 7.23
C HIS A 72 -5.63 16.68 8.61
N ASN A 73 -4.43 16.76 9.13
CA ASN A 73 -4.17 16.37 10.52
C ASN A 73 -4.70 17.42 11.46
N THR A 74 -5.57 17.01 12.38
CA THR A 74 -5.84 17.80 13.57
C THR A 74 -4.53 17.90 14.37
N GLU A 75 -4.21 19.09 14.88
CA GLU A 75 -3.08 19.25 15.79
C GLU A 75 -3.10 18.16 16.87
N ILE A 76 -1.94 17.55 17.16
CA ILE A 76 -1.79 16.54 18.22
C ILE A 76 -1.93 17.24 19.58
N SER A 77 -3.07 17.88 19.80
CA SER A 77 -3.45 18.44 21.12
C SER A 77 -4.13 17.39 22.00
N SER A 78 -4.57 16.29 21.41
CA SER A 78 -5.25 15.17 22.07
C SER A 78 -4.76 13.83 21.51
N ILE A 79 -4.94 12.78 22.30
CA ILE A 79 -4.61 11.42 21.88
C ILE A 79 -5.54 11.04 20.72
N PRO A 80 -4.99 10.57 19.57
CA PRO A 80 -5.81 10.14 18.44
C PRO A 80 -6.78 9.03 18.86
N LYS A 81 -8.06 9.15 18.49
CA LYS A 81 -9.11 8.19 18.88
C LYS A 81 -8.78 6.76 18.42
N ILE A 82 -8.23 6.62 17.23
CA ILE A 82 -7.85 5.33 16.69
C ILE A 82 -6.72 4.67 17.48
N TYR A 83 -5.75 5.44 17.97
CA TYR A 83 -4.67 4.95 18.83
C TYR A 83 -5.21 4.44 20.16
N LYS A 84 -6.12 5.21 20.81
CA LYS A 84 -6.80 4.78 22.02
C LYS A 84 -7.56 3.47 21.79
N LYS A 85 -8.33 3.38 20.70
CA LYS A 85 -9.09 2.18 20.33
C LYS A 85 -8.19 0.96 20.10
N ILE A 86 -7.05 1.13 19.43
CA ILE A 86 -6.06 0.04 19.25
C ILE A 86 -5.57 -0.44 20.62
N THR A 87 -5.13 0.48 21.48
CA THR A 87 -4.58 0.16 22.81
C THR A 87 -5.59 -0.56 23.67
N GLU A 88 -6.81 -0.06 23.76
CA GLU A 88 -7.89 -0.66 24.54
C GLU A 88 -8.27 -2.05 24.02
N THR A 89 -8.36 -2.21 22.69
CA THR A 89 -8.68 -3.51 22.07
C THR A 89 -7.54 -4.51 22.24
N PHE A 90 -6.28 -4.05 22.15
CA PHE A 90 -5.11 -4.92 22.28
C PHE A 90 -4.97 -5.49 23.70
N PHE A 91 -5.22 -4.69 24.73
CA PHE A 91 -5.07 -5.09 26.13
C PHE A 91 -6.38 -5.52 26.79
N ASP A 92 -7.51 -5.43 26.10
CA ASP A 92 -8.86 -5.69 26.63
C ASP A 92 -9.14 -4.86 27.90
N VAL A 93 -8.91 -3.56 27.82
CA VAL A 93 -9.09 -2.61 28.93
C VAL A 93 -9.74 -1.32 28.42
N SER A 94 -10.34 -0.55 29.35
CA SER A 94 -10.72 0.84 29.09
C SER A 94 -9.71 1.77 29.75
N LEU A 95 -9.30 2.82 29.05
CA LEU A 95 -8.29 3.78 29.52
C LEU A 95 -8.83 5.20 29.45
N ASP A 96 -8.61 5.95 30.51
CA ASP A 96 -8.86 7.39 30.53
C ASP A 96 -7.72 8.15 29.82
N ASP A 97 -7.98 9.36 29.33
CA ASP A 97 -6.99 10.13 28.56
C ASP A 97 -5.78 10.52 29.43
N ASP A 98 -5.96 10.68 30.72
CA ASP A 98 -4.89 10.98 31.69
C ASP A 98 -3.96 9.79 31.98
N ALA A 99 -4.33 8.57 31.56
CA ALA A 99 -3.43 7.41 31.61
C ALA A 99 -2.26 7.53 30.63
N TYR A 100 -2.39 8.37 29.60
CA TYR A 100 -1.38 8.55 28.56
C TYR A 100 -0.40 9.67 28.93
N VAL A 101 0.87 9.35 28.89
CA VAL A 101 1.96 10.29 29.15
C VAL A 101 2.48 10.86 27.85
N LYS A 102 2.52 12.18 27.72
CA LYS A 102 3.11 12.86 26.56
C LYS A 102 4.62 12.67 26.58
N THR A 103 5.16 12.23 25.44
CA THR A 103 6.59 12.07 25.19
C THR A 103 7.06 13.09 24.16
N PRO A 104 8.37 13.29 23.94
CA PRO A 104 8.86 14.17 22.88
C PRO A 104 8.34 13.79 21.48
N ASP A 105 8.16 12.48 21.24
CA ASP A 105 7.79 11.92 19.94
C ASP A 105 6.32 11.52 19.83
N GLY A 106 5.48 11.81 20.86
CA GLY A 106 4.06 11.44 20.83
C GLY A 106 3.47 11.15 22.22
N TYR A 107 2.90 9.98 22.41
CA TYR A 107 2.28 9.54 23.65
C TYR A 107 2.68 8.11 23.99
N SER A 108 2.70 7.79 25.29
CA SER A 108 2.94 6.43 25.77
C SER A 108 2.01 6.12 26.94
N VAL A 109 1.64 4.86 27.07
CA VAL A 109 0.88 4.35 28.22
C VAL A 109 1.41 3.00 28.66
N SER A 110 1.61 2.84 29.97
CA SER A 110 1.91 1.57 30.62
C SER A 110 0.62 0.96 31.16
N VAL A 111 0.13 -0.08 30.49
CA VAL A 111 -1.16 -0.70 30.81
C VAL A 111 -1.00 -1.69 31.94
N LYS A 112 -1.80 -1.54 32.99
CA LYS A 112 -1.80 -2.42 34.17
C LYS A 112 -3.19 -3.07 34.35
N ASN A 113 -3.21 -4.29 34.88
CA ASN A 113 -4.46 -4.92 35.28
C ASN A 113 -5.01 -4.30 36.57
N THR A 114 -6.19 -4.71 36.99
CA THR A 114 -6.88 -4.29 38.23
C THR A 114 -6.08 -4.53 39.51
N ARG A 115 -5.05 -5.37 39.47
CA ARG A 115 -4.13 -5.66 40.57
C ARG A 115 -2.84 -4.84 40.50
N GLY A 116 -2.72 -3.91 39.56
CA GLY A 116 -1.53 -3.08 39.34
C GLY A 116 -0.37 -3.80 38.63
N ILE A 117 -0.58 -5.02 38.14
CA ILE A 117 0.45 -5.79 37.40
C ILE A 117 0.53 -5.22 35.98
N LEU A 118 1.74 -4.87 35.52
CA LEU A 118 2.00 -4.39 34.18
C LEU A 118 1.66 -5.48 33.15
N LEU A 119 0.76 -5.17 32.23
CA LEU A 119 0.37 -6.04 31.11
C LEU A 119 1.28 -5.78 29.88
N GLY A 120 1.63 -4.52 29.67
CA GLY A 120 2.45 -4.12 28.55
C GLY A 120 2.46 -2.62 28.34
N THR A 121 2.97 -2.21 27.19
CA THR A 121 3.12 -0.80 26.83
C THR A 121 2.52 -0.55 25.45
N ALA A 122 1.93 0.62 25.28
CA ALA A 122 1.59 1.17 23.99
C ALA A 122 2.25 2.54 23.80
N SER A 123 2.74 2.81 22.60
CA SER A 123 3.40 4.06 22.24
C SER A 123 2.88 4.56 20.89
N LEU A 124 2.58 5.87 20.83
CA LEU A 124 2.39 6.60 19.58
C LEU A 124 3.74 7.27 19.26
N VAL A 125 4.32 6.93 18.13
CA VAL A 125 5.64 7.38 17.69
C VAL A 125 5.49 8.28 16.46
N GLY A 126 5.93 9.52 16.57
CA GLY A 126 5.69 10.52 15.52
C GLY A 126 4.19 10.83 15.37
N LYS A 127 3.77 11.17 14.15
CA LYS A 127 2.37 11.54 13.87
C LYS A 127 1.45 10.34 13.64
N ASN A 128 1.96 9.28 13.06
CA ASN A 128 1.15 8.16 12.56
C ASN A 128 1.64 6.78 13.03
N GLY A 129 2.86 6.69 13.54
CA GLY A 129 3.44 5.42 14.01
C GLY A 129 2.86 5.00 15.35
N PHE A 130 2.63 3.71 15.53
CA PHE A 130 2.21 3.15 16.79
C PHE A 130 2.84 1.79 17.05
N GLU A 131 2.97 1.46 18.34
CA GLU A 131 3.47 0.17 18.81
C GLU A 131 2.71 -0.23 20.07
N CYS A 132 2.22 -1.47 20.13
CA CYS A 132 1.66 -2.07 21.32
C CYS A 132 2.30 -3.45 21.53
N TYR A 133 2.76 -3.75 22.74
CA TYR A 133 3.38 -5.05 23.05
C TYR A 133 3.11 -5.49 24.48
N VAL A 134 3.03 -6.80 24.66
CA VAL A 134 2.90 -7.45 25.98
C VAL A 134 4.27 -7.45 26.66
N GLU A 135 4.28 -7.07 27.95
CA GLU A 135 5.52 -6.97 28.75
C GLU A 135 6.32 -8.28 28.77
N ASN A 136 7.66 -8.16 28.70
CA ASN A 136 8.61 -9.27 28.72
C ASN A 136 8.44 -10.33 27.62
N THR A 137 7.70 -10.03 26.53
CA THR A 137 7.48 -10.99 25.44
C THR A 137 8.23 -10.63 24.16
N VAL A 138 8.54 -9.36 23.95
CA VAL A 138 9.29 -8.83 22.80
C VAL A 138 10.36 -7.87 23.27
N ASN A 139 11.46 -7.81 22.54
CA ASN A 139 12.53 -6.84 22.76
C ASN A 139 12.54 -5.78 21.64
N THR A 140 13.36 -4.76 21.77
CA THR A 140 13.45 -3.66 20.78
C THR A 140 13.75 -4.16 19.37
N LYS A 141 14.59 -5.22 19.22
CA LYS A 141 14.88 -5.81 17.91
C LYS A 141 13.65 -6.45 17.30
N ASP A 142 12.84 -7.15 18.11
CA ASP A 142 11.59 -7.76 17.66
C ASP A 142 10.61 -6.68 17.23
N ILE A 143 10.47 -5.59 18.00
CA ILE A 143 9.60 -4.46 17.66
C ILE A 143 10.02 -3.88 16.31
N ASN A 144 11.28 -3.57 16.09
CA ASN A 144 11.80 -3.05 14.83
C ASN A 144 11.51 -3.99 13.65
N GLU A 145 11.63 -5.30 13.84
CA GLU A 145 11.28 -6.27 12.80
C GLU A 145 9.78 -6.35 12.52
N ILE A 146 8.95 -6.23 13.56
CA ILE A 146 7.49 -6.23 13.42
C ILE A 146 7.01 -4.93 12.77
N SER A 147 7.64 -3.80 13.09
CA SER A 147 7.28 -2.47 12.55
C SER A 147 7.68 -2.26 11.08
N ARG A 148 8.41 -3.19 10.45
CA ARG A 148 8.82 -3.04 9.04
C ARG A 148 7.63 -3.03 8.09
N MET A 149 7.68 -2.17 7.09
CA MET A 149 6.62 -2.08 6.08
C MET A 149 6.41 -3.42 5.34
N PRO A 150 5.13 -3.81 5.08
CA PRO A 150 4.80 -5.12 4.51
C PRO A 150 5.51 -5.46 3.19
N TYR A 151 5.66 -4.51 2.29
CA TYR A 151 6.29 -4.75 0.99
C TYR A 151 7.82 -4.92 1.05
N LEU A 152 8.46 -4.53 2.17
CA LEU A 152 9.87 -4.85 2.45
C LEU A 152 10.06 -6.24 3.06
N GLN A 153 8.98 -6.98 3.27
CA GLN A 153 8.99 -8.28 3.91
C GLN A 153 8.64 -9.38 2.89
N LYS A 154 9.32 -10.51 2.97
CA LYS A 154 8.94 -11.68 2.18
C LYS A 154 7.71 -12.32 2.80
N LEU A 155 6.54 -12.00 2.28
CA LEU A 155 5.26 -12.50 2.76
C LEU A 155 4.81 -13.72 1.97
N SER A 156 4.08 -14.61 2.64
CA SER A 156 3.35 -15.71 2.03
C SER A 156 1.88 -15.31 1.86
N GLU A 157 1.33 -15.56 0.70
CA GLU A 157 -0.10 -15.34 0.42
C GLU A 157 -1.04 -16.36 1.10
N LYS A 158 -0.51 -17.30 1.86
CA LYS A 158 -1.31 -18.28 2.60
C LYS A 158 -2.10 -17.60 3.71
N LYS A 159 -3.37 -17.30 3.45
CA LYS A 159 -4.30 -16.55 4.32
C LYS A 159 -5.18 -17.45 5.19
N LYS A 160 -4.69 -18.59 5.71
CA LYS A 160 -5.57 -19.59 6.34
C LYS A 160 -5.10 -20.12 7.69
N SER A 161 -4.02 -19.60 8.25
CA SER A 161 -3.59 -20.02 9.59
C SER A 161 -4.57 -19.50 10.66
N ASP A 162 -4.63 -20.15 11.80
CA ASP A 162 -5.46 -19.67 12.92
C ASP A 162 -4.90 -18.35 13.48
N ASP A 163 -3.59 -18.16 13.42
CA ASP A 163 -2.94 -16.89 13.75
C ASP A 163 -3.38 -15.77 12.81
N PHE A 164 -3.51 -16.06 11.49
CA PHE A 164 -4.07 -15.12 10.53
C PHE A 164 -5.51 -14.72 10.89
N LYS A 165 -6.36 -15.69 11.27
CA LYS A 165 -7.74 -15.40 11.67
C LYS A 165 -7.81 -14.56 12.96
N THR A 166 -6.89 -14.83 13.90
CA THR A 166 -6.79 -14.05 15.14
C THR A 166 -6.42 -12.61 14.86
N ALA A 167 -5.38 -12.38 14.03
CA ALA A 167 -4.96 -11.05 13.61
C ALA A 167 -6.07 -10.30 12.85
N SER A 168 -6.76 -10.97 11.90
CA SER A 168 -7.85 -10.36 11.13
C SER A 168 -9.00 -9.92 12.02
N LYS A 169 -9.44 -10.76 12.96
CA LYS A 169 -10.49 -10.39 13.92
C LYS A 169 -10.12 -9.17 14.75
N PHE A 170 -8.86 -9.08 15.18
CA PHE A 170 -8.37 -7.91 15.91
C PHE A 170 -8.45 -6.65 15.06
N VAL A 171 -7.89 -6.66 13.84
CA VAL A 171 -7.90 -5.50 12.94
C VAL A 171 -9.34 -5.10 12.61
N ASP A 172 -10.21 -6.06 12.28
CA ASP A 172 -11.62 -5.80 12.01
C ASP A 172 -12.33 -5.15 13.22
N SER A 173 -12.06 -5.62 14.45
CA SER A 173 -12.67 -5.05 15.67
C SER A 173 -12.22 -3.63 15.97
N VAL A 174 -10.98 -3.28 15.62
CA VAL A 174 -10.46 -1.91 15.77
C VAL A 174 -11.08 -0.98 14.74
N PHE A 175 -11.13 -1.40 13.47
CA PHE A 175 -11.43 -0.52 12.33
C PHE A 175 -12.86 -0.64 11.79
N GLN A 176 -13.76 -1.41 12.44
CA GLN A 176 -15.15 -1.55 11.99
C GLN A 176 -15.88 -0.21 11.84
N ASP A 177 -15.62 0.73 12.74
CA ASP A 177 -16.29 2.04 12.82
C ASP A 177 -15.52 3.16 12.09
N TYR A 178 -14.41 2.83 11.42
CA TYR A 178 -13.59 3.79 10.67
C TYR A 178 -13.77 3.62 9.16
N ASP A 179 -13.69 4.73 8.45
CA ASP A 179 -13.79 4.72 6.98
C ASP A 179 -12.55 4.09 6.32
N THR A 180 -11.39 4.26 6.94
CA THR A 180 -10.16 3.59 6.49
C THR A 180 -10.23 2.10 6.81
N LYS A 181 -10.17 1.27 5.78
CA LYS A 181 -10.15 -0.20 5.91
C LYS A 181 -8.75 -0.73 5.65
N PHE A 182 -8.36 -1.71 6.46
CA PHE A 182 -7.09 -2.40 6.32
C PHE A 182 -7.33 -3.82 5.78
N TYR A 183 -6.68 -4.15 4.70
CA TYR A 183 -6.81 -5.44 4.03
C TYR A 183 -5.54 -6.26 4.21
N PRO A 184 -5.65 -7.57 4.40
CA PRO A 184 -4.49 -8.42 4.60
C PRO A 184 -3.64 -8.51 3.32
N VAL A 185 -2.35 -8.27 3.46
CA VAL A 185 -1.35 -8.39 2.39
C VAL A 185 -0.74 -9.79 2.39
N GLY A 186 -0.45 -10.34 3.56
CA GLY A 186 0.14 -11.65 3.72
C GLY A 186 0.61 -11.94 5.13
N GLU A 187 1.27 -13.08 5.30
CA GLU A 187 1.86 -13.49 6.57
C GLU A 187 3.29 -14.01 6.39
N ARG A 188 4.11 -13.92 7.42
CA ARG A 188 5.43 -14.58 7.47
C ARG A 188 5.66 -15.23 8.82
N ASP A 189 6.47 -16.28 8.83
CA ASP A 189 6.95 -16.88 10.07
C ASP A 189 7.95 -15.94 10.75
N TYR A 190 7.83 -15.79 12.05
CA TYR A 190 8.75 -15.02 12.86
C TYR A 190 8.90 -15.65 14.25
N SER A 191 10.14 -16.02 14.61
CA SER A 191 10.40 -16.74 15.85
C SER A 191 9.49 -17.97 15.99
N ASP A 192 8.71 -18.07 17.05
CA ASP A 192 7.75 -19.16 17.32
C ASP A 192 6.28 -18.74 17.08
N GLY A 193 6.06 -17.76 16.22
CA GLY A 193 4.76 -17.23 15.83
C GLY A 193 4.75 -16.72 14.39
N LYS A 194 3.75 -15.89 14.08
CA LYS A 194 3.56 -15.29 12.75
C LYS A 194 3.35 -13.79 12.83
N ILE A 195 3.91 -13.07 11.88
CA ILE A 195 3.54 -11.68 11.61
C ILE A 195 2.55 -11.68 10.46
N VAL A 196 1.36 -11.14 10.71
CA VAL A 196 0.32 -10.92 9.70
C VAL A 196 0.28 -9.44 9.37
N CYS A 197 0.36 -9.12 8.09
CA CYS A 197 0.49 -7.75 7.59
C CYS A 197 -0.79 -7.30 6.89
N PHE A 198 -1.21 -6.07 7.16
CA PHE A 198 -2.37 -5.41 6.58
C PHE A 198 -1.96 -4.06 6.03
N CYS A 199 -2.53 -3.64 4.90
CA CYS A 199 -2.38 -2.30 4.34
C CYS A 199 -3.74 -1.63 4.18
N ALA A 200 -3.75 -0.30 4.32
CA ALA A 200 -4.91 0.49 3.94
C ALA A 200 -5.08 0.51 2.42
N GLU A 201 -6.33 0.63 1.96
CA GLU A 201 -6.66 0.80 0.55
C GLU A 201 -7.55 2.03 0.35
N LEU A 202 -7.24 2.78 -0.70
CA LEU A 202 -8.06 3.87 -1.21
C LEU A 202 -8.49 3.53 -2.64
N SER A 203 -9.80 3.47 -2.86
CA SER A 203 -10.36 3.12 -4.18
C SER A 203 -9.78 1.84 -4.79
N GLY A 204 -9.51 0.83 -3.96
CA GLY A 204 -8.94 -0.46 -4.39
C GLY A 204 -7.44 -0.45 -4.65
N THR A 205 -6.74 0.63 -4.30
CA THR A 205 -5.28 0.76 -4.45
C THR A 205 -4.64 0.89 -3.07
N LYS A 206 -3.57 0.12 -2.82
CA LYS A 206 -2.88 0.07 -1.52
C LYS A 206 -2.18 1.39 -1.20
N VAL A 207 -2.20 1.79 0.07
CA VAL A 207 -1.39 2.89 0.60
C VAL A 207 -0.19 2.31 1.32
N LEU A 208 0.99 2.38 0.70
CA LEU A 208 2.19 1.62 1.11
C LEU A 208 2.63 1.86 2.55
N ASN A 209 2.54 3.09 3.02
CA ASN A 209 2.98 3.48 4.36
C ASN A 209 1.82 3.70 5.36
N LEU A 210 0.61 3.22 5.05
CA LEU A 210 -0.46 3.02 6.01
C LEU A 210 -0.69 1.52 6.18
N TYR A 211 -0.18 0.95 7.26
CA TYR A 211 -0.16 -0.49 7.48
C TYR A 211 -0.22 -0.85 8.95
N ILE A 212 -0.60 -2.09 9.22
CA ILE A 212 -0.62 -2.70 10.53
C ILE A 212 0.00 -4.09 10.42
N ASN A 213 0.98 -4.36 11.25
CA ASN A 213 1.56 -5.67 11.43
C ASN A 213 1.16 -6.21 12.81
N VAL A 214 0.64 -7.42 12.84
CA VAL A 214 0.20 -8.10 14.06
C VAL A 214 1.02 -9.36 14.26
N TYR A 215 1.79 -9.41 15.33
CA TYR A 215 2.52 -10.60 15.72
C TYR A 215 1.66 -11.48 16.62
N VAL A 216 1.39 -12.67 16.16
CA VAL A 216 0.56 -13.68 16.85
C VAL A 216 1.44 -14.89 17.20
N LYS A 217 1.39 -15.30 18.46
CA LYS A 217 2.13 -16.44 19.00
C LYS A 217 1.16 -17.34 19.78
N LYS A 218 1.04 -18.61 19.37
CA LYS A 218 0.12 -19.58 19.99
C LYS A 218 -1.32 -19.07 20.11
N GLY A 219 -1.82 -18.42 19.04
CA GLY A 219 -3.18 -17.88 18.97
C GLY A 219 -3.42 -16.62 19.81
N LYS A 220 -2.37 -16.02 20.41
CA LYS A 220 -2.47 -14.75 21.16
C LYS A 220 -1.70 -13.64 20.43
N ILE A 221 -2.25 -12.45 20.41
CA ILE A 221 -1.58 -11.27 19.91
C ILE A 221 -0.57 -10.82 20.96
N ILE A 222 0.69 -10.71 20.56
CA ILE A 222 1.83 -10.37 21.43
C ILE A 222 2.35 -8.97 21.16
N CYS A 223 2.27 -8.54 19.90
CA CYS A 223 2.67 -7.21 19.48
C CYS A 223 1.83 -6.78 18.27
N CYS A 224 1.53 -5.51 18.18
CA CYS A 224 1.09 -4.89 16.92
C CYS A 224 1.79 -3.54 16.75
N ALA A 225 2.18 -3.25 15.52
CA ALA A 225 2.87 -2.02 15.17
C ALA A 225 2.52 -1.60 13.74
N GLY A 226 2.65 -0.32 13.45
CA GLY A 226 2.39 0.18 12.11
C GLY A 226 2.25 1.68 12.01
N ASN A 227 1.70 2.13 10.90
CA ASN A 227 1.35 3.51 10.64
C ASN A 227 -0.14 3.61 10.31
N ILE A 228 -0.82 4.53 10.97
CA ILE A 228 -2.25 4.77 10.83
C ILE A 228 -2.53 6.27 10.75
N THR A 229 -3.74 6.64 10.35
CA THR A 229 -4.23 8.02 10.40
C THR A 229 -5.66 8.05 10.92
N ASP A 230 -5.96 9.03 11.76
CA ASP A 230 -7.32 9.30 12.26
C ASP A 230 -8.19 10.03 11.22
N SER A 231 -7.53 10.74 10.30
CA SER A 231 -8.21 11.59 9.35
C SER A 231 -8.58 10.81 8.10
N PHE A 232 -9.81 10.98 7.63
CA PHE A 232 -10.23 10.46 6.36
C PHE A 232 -9.66 11.31 5.22
N PRO A 233 -9.05 10.68 4.20
CA PRO A 233 -8.48 11.42 3.08
C PRO A 233 -9.58 12.00 2.18
N GLU A 234 -9.47 13.30 1.88
CA GLU A 234 -10.34 13.98 0.95
C GLU A 234 -9.74 13.97 -0.46
N LYS A 235 -10.57 13.64 -1.45
CA LYS A 235 -10.16 13.69 -2.85
C LYS A 235 -9.94 15.12 -3.29
N LYS A 236 -8.73 15.46 -3.73
CA LYS A 236 -8.35 16.79 -4.20
C LYS A 236 -8.60 16.97 -5.70
N TYR A 237 -7.97 16.14 -6.51
CA TYR A 237 -8.10 16.14 -7.97
C TYR A 237 -7.71 14.77 -8.53
N SER A 238 -8.09 14.50 -9.79
CA SER A 238 -7.60 13.33 -10.52
C SER A 238 -6.57 13.80 -11.55
N THR A 239 -5.54 13.00 -11.79
CA THR A 239 -4.46 13.30 -12.72
C THR A 239 -4.10 12.08 -13.55
N GLU A 240 -3.68 12.33 -14.77
CA GLU A 240 -2.99 11.32 -15.57
C GLU A 240 -1.62 11.05 -14.98
N LEU A 241 -1.25 9.81 -14.95
CA LEU A 241 0.03 9.36 -14.41
C LEU A 241 0.99 9.12 -15.55
N ILE A 242 2.29 9.27 -15.28
CA ILE A 242 3.32 8.78 -16.20
C ILE A 242 3.08 7.28 -16.43
N ASP A 243 3.19 6.84 -17.64
CA ASP A 243 2.99 5.44 -17.98
C ASP A 243 4.22 4.59 -17.62
N SER A 244 4.10 3.28 -17.79
CA SER A 244 5.15 2.34 -17.41
C SER A 244 6.38 2.44 -18.32
N ILE A 245 6.23 2.87 -19.56
CA ILE A 245 7.35 3.03 -20.48
C ILE A 245 8.14 4.29 -20.11
N ASP A 246 7.48 5.41 -19.91
CA ASP A 246 8.10 6.65 -19.44
C ASP A 246 8.80 6.43 -18.09
N LEU A 247 8.13 5.70 -17.17
CA LEU A 247 8.72 5.29 -15.90
C LEU A 247 10.05 4.55 -16.11
N MET A 248 10.09 3.59 -17.04
CA MET A 248 11.30 2.79 -17.29
C MET A 248 12.43 3.63 -17.89
N TYR A 249 12.15 4.67 -18.67
CA TYR A 249 13.16 5.61 -19.14
C TYR A 249 13.78 6.45 -18.02
N LEU A 250 13.09 6.61 -16.88
CA LEU A 250 13.63 7.27 -15.68
C LEU A 250 14.51 6.32 -14.82
N MET A 251 14.31 5.00 -14.93
CA MET A 251 15.02 4.02 -14.12
C MET A 251 16.54 4.05 -14.24
N PRO A 252 17.17 4.25 -15.43
CA PRO A 252 18.62 4.33 -15.54
C PRO A 252 19.23 5.41 -14.66
N ASP A 253 18.63 6.59 -14.60
CA ASP A 253 19.13 7.70 -13.79
C ASP A 253 18.92 7.45 -12.30
N TYR A 254 17.81 6.85 -11.93
CA TYR A 254 17.55 6.40 -10.57
C TYR A 254 18.60 5.37 -10.10
N LEU A 255 18.89 4.35 -10.92
CA LEU A 255 19.83 3.28 -10.59
C LEU A 255 21.30 3.76 -10.56
N LYS A 256 21.67 4.71 -11.43
CA LYS A 256 23.01 5.34 -11.39
C LYS A 256 23.27 6.11 -10.10
N GLY A 257 22.25 6.78 -9.57
CA GLY A 257 22.35 7.50 -8.29
C GLY A 257 22.64 6.60 -7.09
N LYS A 258 22.32 5.31 -7.19
CA LYS A 258 22.54 4.29 -6.14
C LYS A 258 23.83 3.50 -6.30
N SER A 259 24.34 3.39 -7.51
CA SER A 259 25.56 2.64 -7.80
C SER A 259 26.75 3.57 -7.72
N ASN A 260 27.73 3.26 -6.84
CA ASN A 260 29.05 3.89 -6.88
C ASN A 260 29.81 3.58 -8.17
N ASN A 261 29.27 2.76 -9.06
CA ASN A 261 29.80 2.42 -10.38
C ASN A 261 28.90 2.97 -11.46
N SER A 262 29.47 3.67 -12.40
CA SER A 262 28.83 4.33 -13.56
C SER A 262 28.16 3.38 -14.57
N LYS A 263 28.14 2.07 -14.32
CA LYS A 263 27.51 1.07 -15.20
C LYS A 263 26.35 0.39 -14.49
N ILE A 264 25.19 0.42 -15.16
CA ILE A 264 24.04 -0.42 -14.81
C ILE A 264 24.34 -1.79 -15.42
N ASP A 265 24.71 -2.76 -14.59
CA ASP A 265 25.00 -4.11 -15.07
C ASP A 265 23.87 -5.06 -14.65
N ASP A 266 23.14 -5.55 -15.65
CA ASP A 266 22.21 -6.70 -15.57
C ASP A 266 21.14 -6.59 -14.47
N ILE A 267 20.37 -5.50 -14.56
CA ILE A 267 19.19 -5.30 -13.71
C ILE A 267 17.99 -5.99 -14.37
N LYS A 268 17.28 -6.80 -13.60
CA LYS A 268 16.01 -7.38 -14.03
C LYS A 268 14.86 -6.77 -13.24
N ILE A 269 14.01 -6.02 -13.92
CA ILE A 269 12.72 -5.59 -13.36
C ILE A 269 11.85 -6.82 -13.19
N THR A 270 11.34 -7.05 -11.99
CA THR A 270 10.53 -8.23 -11.66
C THR A 270 9.06 -7.92 -11.51
N GLU A 271 8.75 -6.68 -11.14
CA GLU A 271 7.37 -6.23 -10.96
C GLU A 271 7.35 -4.70 -10.94
N PHE A 272 6.31 -4.11 -11.47
CA PHE A 272 5.96 -2.72 -11.21
C PHE A 272 4.45 -2.59 -11.02
N SER A 273 4.09 -1.83 -10.02
CA SER A 273 2.70 -1.66 -9.61
C SER A 273 2.43 -0.23 -9.19
N ILE A 274 1.21 0.22 -9.47
CA ILE A 274 0.75 1.52 -8.98
C ILE A 274 0.18 1.36 -7.58
N ASN A 275 0.59 2.24 -6.70
CA ASN A 275 0.16 2.28 -5.30
C ASN A 275 -0.04 3.73 -4.88
N TYR A 276 -0.44 3.94 -3.65
CA TYR A 276 -0.42 5.24 -2.99
C TYR A 276 0.70 5.30 -1.95
N LYS A 277 1.22 6.49 -1.71
CA LYS A 277 2.09 6.78 -0.57
C LYS A 277 1.68 8.09 0.06
N MET A 278 1.62 8.13 1.38
CA MET A 278 1.34 9.33 2.15
C MET A 278 2.64 10.10 2.36
N PHE A 279 2.61 11.40 2.11
CA PHE A 279 3.72 12.33 2.28
C PHE A 279 3.31 13.49 3.17
N GLU A 280 4.23 13.94 4.00
CA GLU A 280 4.10 15.17 4.75
C GLU A 280 4.78 16.30 3.96
N LEU A 281 4.00 17.28 3.49
CA LEU A 281 4.51 18.43 2.76
C LEU A 281 4.60 19.70 3.62
N LYS A 282 3.77 19.80 4.68
CA LYS A 282 3.75 20.89 5.64
C LYS A 282 3.33 20.36 7.01
N GLU A 283 3.59 21.13 8.07
CA GLU A 283 3.38 20.70 9.46
C GLU A 283 2.01 20.06 9.78
N ASN A 284 0.93 20.41 9.04
CA ASN A 284 -0.42 19.90 9.30
C ASN A 284 -1.15 19.39 8.04
N GLU A 285 -0.46 19.29 6.92
CA GLU A 285 -1.04 18.75 5.69
C GLU A 285 -0.24 17.54 5.22
N GLN A 286 -0.92 16.42 5.07
CA GLN A 286 -0.40 15.22 4.42
C GLN A 286 -1.12 15.02 3.09
N TYR A 287 -0.39 14.50 2.11
CA TYR A 287 -0.91 14.15 0.80
C TYR A 287 -0.72 12.67 0.57
N ILE A 288 -1.75 12.04 0.02
CA ILE A 288 -1.66 10.67 -0.46
C ILE A 288 -1.65 10.76 -1.97
N ILE A 289 -0.49 10.48 -2.56
CA ILE A 289 -0.27 10.57 -4.00
C ILE A 289 -0.03 9.20 -4.62
N PRO A 290 -0.43 9.00 -5.88
CA PRO A 290 -0.07 7.78 -6.59
C PRO A 290 1.44 7.70 -6.81
N VAL A 291 1.98 6.50 -6.61
CA VAL A 291 3.40 6.20 -6.80
C VAL A 291 3.57 4.90 -7.57
N TRP A 292 4.58 4.84 -8.41
CA TRP A 292 5.07 3.59 -8.96
C TRP A 292 5.99 2.90 -7.96
N MET A 293 5.70 1.65 -7.66
CA MET A 293 6.62 0.76 -6.97
C MET A 293 7.21 -0.21 -7.97
N VAL A 294 8.52 -0.15 -8.15
CA VAL A 294 9.29 -0.99 -9.06
C VAL A 294 10.16 -1.93 -8.25
N SER A 295 9.93 -3.23 -8.39
CA SER A 295 10.78 -4.27 -7.82
C SER A 295 11.81 -4.70 -8.84
N TYR A 296 13.07 -4.73 -8.48
CA TYR A 296 14.14 -5.14 -9.37
C TYR A 296 15.16 -6.04 -8.67
N LYS A 297 15.81 -6.89 -9.45
CA LYS A 297 16.91 -7.74 -9.01
C LYS A 297 18.19 -7.27 -9.67
N ASP A 298 19.25 -7.20 -8.88
CA ASP A 298 20.61 -7.05 -9.38
C ASP A 298 21.16 -8.43 -9.87
N ARG A 299 22.35 -8.41 -10.45
CA ARG A 299 23.04 -9.63 -10.91
C ARG A 299 23.31 -10.64 -9.80
N THR A 300 23.30 -10.23 -8.52
CA THR A 300 23.48 -11.12 -7.37
C THR A 300 22.19 -11.77 -6.91
N GLY A 301 21.05 -11.34 -7.49
CA GLY A 301 19.71 -11.81 -7.17
C GLY A 301 19.08 -11.09 -5.98
N ASN A 302 19.71 -10.04 -5.44
CA ASN A 302 19.11 -9.22 -4.39
C ASN A 302 17.94 -8.44 -4.95
N ILE A 303 16.82 -8.45 -4.21
CA ILE A 303 15.63 -7.68 -4.57
C ILE A 303 15.72 -6.31 -3.90
N SER A 304 15.52 -5.29 -4.69
CA SER A 304 15.42 -3.90 -4.26
C SER A 304 14.16 -3.26 -4.80
N TYR A 305 13.76 -2.15 -4.20
CA TYR A 305 12.54 -1.41 -4.58
C TYR A 305 12.89 0.04 -4.88
N ALA A 306 12.23 0.58 -5.91
CA ALA A 306 12.21 2.00 -6.22
C ALA A 306 10.78 2.50 -6.05
N ILE A 307 10.60 3.69 -5.45
CA ILE A 307 9.32 4.36 -5.37
C ILE A 307 9.43 5.71 -6.03
N ILE A 308 8.65 5.89 -7.07
CA ILE A 308 8.67 7.04 -7.96
C ILE A 308 7.30 7.69 -7.94
N ASP A 309 7.24 8.99 -7.73
CA ASP A 309 6.02 9.78 -7.87
C ASP A 309 5.44 9.56 -9.27
N ALA A 310 4.24 9.02 -9.31
CA ALA A 310 3.61 8.67 -10.58
C ALA A 310 3.07 9.88 -11.36
N VAL A 311 3.06 11.08 -10.76
CA VAL A 311 2.62 12.32 -11.40
C VAL A 311 3.81 13.06 -11.99
N THR A 312 4.90 13.16 -11.24
CA THR A 312 6.05 14.00 -11.60
C THR A 312 7.24 13.21 -12.12
N GLY A 313 7.27 11.91 -11.91
CA GLY A 313 8.45 11.07 -12.20
C GLY A 313 9.61 11.27 -11.23
N SER A 314 9.44 12.10 -10.20
CA SER A 314 10.50 12.35 -9.24
C SER A 314 10.69 11.18 -8.28
N ASN A 315 11.93 10.95 -7.88
CA ASN A 315 12.25 9.98 -6.85
C ASN A 315 11.68 10.43 -5.49
N THR A 316 10.83 9.64 -4.89
CA THR A 316 10.22 9.95 -3.59
C THR A 316 11.01 9.39 -2.40
N GLY A 317 12.26 9.01 -2.62
CA GLY A 317 13.13 8.43 -1.60
C GLY A 317 13.00 6.92 -1.49
N GLU A 318 13.97 6.35 -0.80
CA GLU A 318 13.92 4.94 -0.41
C GLU A 318 12.89 4.76 0.69
N LEU A 319 12.38 3.56 0.73
CA LEU A 319 11.70 3.05 1.89
C LEU A 319 12.80 2.46 2.79
N GLU A 320 13.23 3.25 3.76
CA GLU A 320 14.05 2.75 4.86
C GLU A 320 13.21 1.92 5.85
#